data_989e51fb20ab9a5bc80a5ccde718dd55
#
_entry.id   989e51fb20ab9a5bc80a5ccde718dd55
#
_cell.length_a   1.000
_cell.length_b   1.000
_cell.length_c   1.000
_cell.angle_alpha   90.00
_cell.angle_beta   90.00
_cell.angle_gamma   90.00
#
_symmetry.space_group_name_H-M   'P 1'
#
loop_
_entity.id
_entity.type
_entity.pdbx_description
1 polymer ?
#
loop_
_entity_poly.entity_id
_entity_poly.type
_entity_poly.pdbx_seq_one_letter_code
_entity_poly.pdbx_strand_id
1 'polypeptide(L)'
;MLFRSQIKGGDLKGTKLITCHLGNGSSITAIQDGKVLDTSMGFTPLDGFVMGTRSGGIDPSVVTYIMNKEGLTPDQMSDLMNKKSGFIGISGVSSDCRDVKKAAAEGNERAQLTLEMLVYQIKKFIGA
;
A
#
# COMPACT_ATOMS: atom_id res chain seq x y z
N MET A 1 7.33 -0.94 17.87
CA MET A 1 8.29 0.04 18.39
C MET A 1 8.93 -0.35 19.72
N LEU A 2 8.18 -0.78 20.71
CA LEU A 2 8.69 -1.22 22.02
C LEU A 2 9.84 -2.25 21.93
N PHE A 3 9.68 -3.28 21.10
CA PHE A 3 10.70 -4.32 20.94
C PHE A 3 12.06 -3.78 20.47
N ARG A 4 12.06 -2.82 19.54
CA ARG A 4 13.30 -2.22 19.04
C ARG A 4 13.95 -1.28 20.04
N SER A 5 13.14 -0.59 20.82
CA SER A 5 13.58 0.23 21.95
C SER A 5 14.30 -0.65 23.01
N GLN A 6 13.75 -1.82 23.30
CA GLN A 6 14.39 -2.78 24.21
C GLN A 6 15.73 -3.29 23.70
N ILE A 7 15.84 -3.62 22.39
CA ILE A 7 17.11 -4.06 21.77
C ILE A 7 18.19 -2.98 21.84
N LYS A 8 17.81 -1.69 21.82
CA LYS A 8 18.74 -0.55 21.93
C LYS A 8 18.91 -0.02 23.36
N GLY A 9 18.50 -0.77 24.37
CA GLY A 9 18.61 -0.34 25.76
C GLY A 9 17.64 0.78 26.15
N GLY A 10 16.56 0.96 25.39
CA GLY A 10 15.50 1.96 25.67
C GLY A 10 15.77 3.35 25.09
N ASP A 11 17.00 3.69 24.69
CA ASP A 11 17.31 4.99 24.10
C ASP A 11 17.12 4.96 22.57
N LEU A 12 16.28 5.85 22.07
CA LEU A 12 16.02 6.04 20.64
C LEU A 12 16.68 7.28 20.04
N LYS A 13 17.44 8.05 20.85
CA LYS A 13 18.14 9.25 20.39
C LYS A 13 19.15 8.90 19.28
N GLY A 14 19.18 9.69 18.23
CA GLY A 14 20.02 9.47 17.05
C GLY A 14 19.55 8.33 16.14
N THR A 15 18.39 7.71 16.41
CA THR A 15 17.88 6.64 15.54
C THR A 15 17.00 7.19 14.42
N LYS A 16 17.21 6.66 13.21
CA LYS A 16 16.31 6.82 12.07
C LYS A 16 15.79 5.44 11.70
N LEU A 17 14.48 5.29 11.63
CA LEU A 17 13.82 4.02 11.35
C LEU A 17 12.76 4.21 10.26
N ILE A 18 12.66 3.23 9.37
CA ILE A 18 11.51 3.08 8.48
C ILE A 18 10.81 1.78 8.86
N THR A 19 9.54 1.86 9.21
CA THR A 19 8.72 0.68 9.47
C THR A 19 7.83 0.41 8.27
N CYS A 20 7.85 -0.84 7.79
CA CYS A 20 6.98 -1.30 6.71
C CYS A 20 6.02 -2.34 7.29
N HIS A 21 4.75 -1.97 7.40
CA HIS A 21 3.68 -2.92 7.68
C HIS A 21 3.08 -3.37 6.34
N LEU A 22 3.25 -4.64 5.99
CA LEU A 22 2.87 -5.20 4.70
C LEU A 22 1.83 -6.31 4.89
N GLY A 23 0.61 -5.92 5.23
CA GLY A 23 -0.54 -6.80 5.38
C GLY A 23 -1.56 -6.59 4.24
N ASN A 24 -2.82 -7.00 4.47
CA ASN A 24 -3.93 -6.67 3.54
C ASN A 24 -4.15 -5.15 3.46
N GLY A 25 -4.05 -4.44 4.59
CA GLY A 25 -3.74 -3.01 4.63
C GLY A 25 -2.25 -2.84 4.86
N SER A 26 -1.64 -1.82 4.25
CA SER A 26 -0.18 -1.63 4.29
C SER A 26 0.17 -0.18 4.53
N SER A 27 1.26 0.06 5.24
CA SER A 27 1.79 1.41 5.49
C SER A 27 3.30 1.41 5.67
N ILE A 28 3.91 2.51 5.30
CA ILE A 28 5.32 2.80 5.57
C ILE A 28 5.37 4.07 6.41
N THR A 29 6.21 4.07 7.45
CA THR A 29 6.31 5.19 8.39
C THR A 29 7.77 5.50 8.66
N ALA A 30 8.15 6.77 8.48
CA ALA A 30 9.45 7.30 8.85
C ALA A 30 9.45 7.79 10.30
N ILE A 31 10.46 7.40 11.05
CA ILE A 31 10.56 7.67 12.49
C ILE A 31 11.97 8.15 12.80
N GLN A 32 12.10 9.26 13.51
CA GLN A 32 13.36 9.76 14.05
C GLN A 32 13.22 9.98 15.55
N ASP A 33 14.21 9.55 16.31
CA ASP A 33 14.27 9.72 17.78
C ASP A 33 12.98 9.24 18.49
N GLY A 34 12.36 8.18 17.96
CA GLY A 34 11.10 7.64 18.47
C GLY A 34 9.84 8.39 18.08
N LYS A 35 9.94 9.49 17.32
CA LYS A 35 8.79 10.29 16.84
C LYS A 35 8.53 10.00 15.37
N VAL A 36 7.26 9.88 15.00
CA VAL A 36 6.84 9.78 13.60
C VAL A 36 7.09 11.11 12.92
N LEU A 37 7.80 11.07 11.79
CA LEU A 37 8.02 12.22 10.91
C LEU A 37 7.00 12.23 9.77
N ASP A 38 6.77 11.06 9.17
CA ASP A 38 5.92 10.92 8.01
C ASP A 38 5.33 9.51 7.91
N THR A 39 4.23 9.36 7.18
CA THR A 39 3.60 8.07 6.90
C THR A 39 3.00 8.07 5.49
N SER A 40 2.94 6.89 4.88
CA SER A 40 2.32 6.71 3.57
C SER A 40 0.79 6.84 3.57
N MET A 41 0.14 6.79 4.74
CA MET A 41 -1.31 6.98 4.84
C MET A 41 -1.66 8.46 4.91
N GLY A 42 -2.72 8.87 4.21
CA GLY A 42 -3.23 10.24 4.18
C GLY A 42 -4.41 10.45 5.12
N PHE A 43 -5.46 11.14 4.64
CA PHE A 43 -6.70 11.37 5.37
C PHE A 43 -7.38 10.07 5.81
N THR A 44 -7.26 9.02 4.99
CA THR A 44 -7.74 7.67 5.29
C THR A 44 -6.65 6.64 5.03
N PRO A 45 -6.81 5.38 5.51
CA PRO A 45 -5.92 4.27 5.16
C PRO A 45 -6.01 3.81 3.70
N LEU A 46 -6.73 4.52 2.83
CA LEU A 46 -6.78 4.26 1.39
C LEU A 46 -5.53 4.77 0.67
N ASP A 47 -4.97 5.88 1.14
CA ASP A 47 -3.81 6.51 0.52
C ASP A 47 -2.52 5.67 0.70
N GLY A 48 -1.47 6.09 0.02
CA GLY A 48 -0.17 5.42 0.04
C GLY A 48 0.08 4.57 -1.19
N PHE A 49 0.39 3.31 -1.00
CA PHE A 49 0.71 2.38 -2.09
C PHE A 49 -0.33 1.25 -2.20
N VAL A 50 -0.25 0.51 -3.31
CA VAL A 50 -1.16 -0.60 -3.60
C VAL A 50 -1.20 -1.63 -2.48
N MET A 51 -2.40 -2.09 -2.11
CA MET A 51 -2.66 -3.03 -1.03
C MET A 51 -3.47 -4.23 -1.53
N GLY A 52 -3.91 -5.11 -0.67
CA GLY A 52 -4.70 -6.29 -1.06
C GLY A 52 -5.94 -5.94 -1.89
N THR A 53 -6.75 -5.01 -1.40
CA THR A 53 -8.00 -4.57 -2.06
C THR A 53 -8.04 -3.07 -2.36
N ARG A 54 -7.16 -2.27 -1.76
CA ARG A 54 -7.15 -0.81 -1.87
C ARG A 54 -6.23 -0.36 -2.98
N SER A 55 -6.64 0.69 -3.70
CA SER A 55 -5.86 1.26 -4.81
C SER A 55 -4.52 1.85 -4.38
N GLY A 56 -4.44 2.38 -3.15
CA GLY A 56 -3.40 3.33 -2.79
C GLY A 56 -3.67 4.70 -3.41
N GLY A 57 -2.69 5.59 -3.36
CA GLY A 57 -2.76 6.92 -3.97
C GLY A 57 -2.87 6.84 -5.49
N ILE A 58 -3.83 7.58 -6.04
CA ILE A 58 -4.06 7.72 -7.47
C ILE A 58 -4.24 9.21 -7.81
N ASP A 59 -4.07 9.56 -9.07
CA ASP A 59 -4.40 10.92 -9.54
C ASP A 59 -5.89 11.20 -9.30
N PRO A 60 -6.25 12.31 -8.61
CA PRO A 60 -7.64 12.65 -8.34
C PRO A 60 -8.51 12.75 -9.60
N SER A 61 -7.93 13.13 -10.74
CA SER A 61 -8.64 13.21 -12.03
C SER A 61 -9.14 11.86 -12.52
N VAL A 62 -8.46 10.77 -12.16
CA VAL A 62 -8.89 9.40 -12.50
C VAL A 62 -10.19 9.07 -11.80
N VAL A 63 -10.39 9.55 -10.57
CA VAL A 63 -11.62 9.31 -9.79
C VAL A 63 -12.84 9.86 -10.52
N THR A 64 -12.79 11.14 -10.86
CA THR A 64 -13.89 11.82 -11.56
C THR A 64 -14.09 11.29 -12.98
N TYR A 65 -13.00 10.94 -13.68
CA TYR A 65 -13.08 10.33 -15.01
C TYR A 65 -13.85 8.99 -14.98
N ILE A 66 -13.49 8.09 -14.06
CA ILE A 66 -14.14 6.78 -13.93
C ILE A 66 -15.60 6.94 -13.50
N MET A 67 -15.87 7.83 -12.53
CA MET A 67 -17.24 8.10 -12.11
C MET A 67 -18.13 8.53 -13.27
N ASN A 68 -17.66 9.47 -14.10
CA ASN A 68 -18.40 9.96 -15.25
C ASN A 68 -18.57 8.89 -16.34
N LYS A 69 -17.49 8.13 -16.62
CA LYS A 69 -17.47 7.12 -17.67
C LYS A 69 -18.39 5.94 -17.35
N GLU A 70 -18.36 5.46 -16.12
CA GLU A 70 -19.08 4.27 -15.66
C GLU A 70 -20.40 4.61 -14.95
N GLY A 71 -20.75 5.90 -14.80
CA GLY A 71 -21.96 6.35 -14.12
C GLY A 71 -21.98 6.02 -12.62
N LEU A 72 -20.82 6.03 -11.96
CA LEU A 72 -20.69 5.65 -10.55
C LEU A 72 -21.07 6.79 -9.62
N THR A 73 -21.80 6.47 -8.55
CA THR A 73 -21.97 7.38 -7.41
C THR A 73 -20.68 7.48 -6.60
N PRO A 74 -20.52 8.53 -5.75
CA PRO A 74 -19.38 8.64 -4.85
C PRO A 74 -19.15 7.40 -3.96
N ASP A 75 -20.23 6.81 -3.43
CA ASP A 75 -20.16 5.59 -2.61
C ASP A 75 -19.68 4.38 -3.41
N GLN A 76 -20.18 4.22 -4.63
CA GLN A 76 -19.73 3.15 -5.52
C GLN A 76 -18.25 3.31 -5.91
N MET A 77 -17.80 4.54 -6.15
CA MET A 77 -16.38 4.82 -6.41
C MET A 77 -15.51 4.56 -5.18
N SER A 78 -15.98 4.95 -3.99
CA SER A 78 -15.33 4.62 -2.73
C SER A 78 -15.18 3.11 -2.53
N ASP A 79 -16.24 2.35 -2.79
CA ASP A 79 -16.19 0.88 -2.73
C ASP A 79 -15.22 0.27 -3.76
N LEU A 80 -15.18 0.81 -4.97
CA LEU A 80 -14.23 0.41 -6.00
C LEU A 80 -12.78 0.57 -5.53
N MET A 81 -12.44 1.75 -5.00
CA MET A 81 -11.09 2.06 -4.54
C MET A 81 -10.68 1.25 -3.30
N ASN A 82 -11.62 0.97 -2.38
CA ASN A 82 -11.31 0.31 -1.11
C ASN A 82 -11.38 -1.21 -1.17
N LYS A 83 -12.28 -1.78 -2.01
CA LYS A 83 -12.61 -3.21 -1.94
C LYS A 83 -12.34 -3.98 -3.23
N LYS A 84 -12.24 -3.30 -4.39
CA LYS A 84 -12.18 -3.94 -5.71
C LYS A 84 -10.95 -3.54 -6.53
N SER A 85 -10.03 -2.79 -5.91
CA SER A 85 -8.75 -2.36 -6.48
C SER A 85 -7.60 -3.20 -5.93
N GLY A 86 -6.41 -2.63 -5.86
CA GLY A 86 -5.25 -3.29 -5.27
C GLY A 86 -4.83 -4.57 -5.99
N PHE A 87 -4.31 -5.53 -5.23
CA PHE A 87 -3.84 -6.80 -5.79
C PHE A 87 -4.94 -7.55 -6.54
N ILE A 88 -6.14 -7.64 -5.98
CA ILE A 88 -7.26 -8.33 -6.64
C ILE A 88 -7.64 -7.63 -7.95
N GLY A 89 -7.66 -6.30 -7.98
CA GLY A 89 -8.00 -5.53 -9.18
C GLY A 89 -6.94 -5.64 -10.27
N ILE A 90 -5.65 -5.61 -9.92
CA ILE A 90 -4.55 -5.69 -10.88
C ILE A 90 -4.33 -7.12 -11.34
N SER A 91 -4.16 -8.07 -10.41
CA SER A 91 -3.87 -9.46 -10.74
C SER A 91 -5.07 -10.20 -11.34
N GLY A 92 -6.28 -9.86 -10.89
CA GLY A 92 -7.48 -10.64 -11.17
C GLY A 92 -7.53 -12.01 -10.46
N VAL A 93 -6.62 -12.25 -9.52
CA VAL A 93 -6.44 -13.56 -8.84
C VAL A 93 -6.93 -13.50 -7.40
N SER A 94 -6.29 -12.68 -6.56
CA SER A 94 -6.55 -12.63 -5.12
C SER A 94 -6.07 -11.32 -4.52
N SER A 95 -6.61 -10.97 -3.36
CA SER A 95 -6.08 -9.91 -2.49
C SER A 95 -4.91 -10.40 -1.63
N ASP A 96 -4.71 -11.71 -1.53
CA ASP A 96 -3.63 -12.31 -0.75
C ASP A 96 -2.33 -12.37 -1.58
N CYS A 97 -1.28 -11.75 -1.06
CA CYS A 97 0.03 -11.72 -1.72
C CYS A 97 0.62 -13.13 -1.96
N ARG A 98 0.25 -14.13 -1.16
CA ARG A 98 0.71 -15.52 -1.33
C ARG A 98 0.14 -16.14 -2.58
N ASP A 99 -1.16 -15.93 -2.83
CA ASP A 99 -1.83 -16.41 -4.03
C ASP A 99 -1.31 -15.71 -5.29
N VAL A 100 -1.09 -14.38 -5.19
CA VAL A 100 -0.51 -13.58 -6.28
C VAL A 100 0.90 -14.06 -6.62
N LYS A 101 1.74 -14.34 -5.60
CA LYS A 101 3.09 -14.90 -5.82
C LYS A 101 3.04 -16.27 -6.48
N LYS A 102 2.12 -17.13 -6.06
CA LYS A 102 1.93 -18.46 -6.67
C LYS A 102 1.54 -18.32 -8.13
N ALA A 103 0.53 -17.50 -8.44
CA ALA A 103 0.09 -17.27 -9.81
C ALA A 103 1.20 -16.68 -10.70
N ALA A 104 2.00 -15.75 -10.18
CA ALA A 104 3.15 -15.19 -10.91
C ALA A 104 4.19 -16.28 -11.23
N ALA A 105 4.50 -17.16 -10.27
CA ALA A 105 5.42 -18.28 -10.49
C ALA A 105 4.89 -19.29 -11.52
N GLU A 106 3.58 -19.38 -11.69
CA GLU A 106 2.89 -20.20 -12.70
C GLU A 106 2.76 -19.48 -14.07
N GLY A 107 3.35 -18.29 -14.22
CA GLY A 107 3.40 -17.55 -15.49
C GLY A 107 2.25 -16.55 -15.70
N ASN A 108 1.50 -16.19 -14.66
CA ASN A 108 0.46 -15.16 -14.78
C ASN A 108 1.11 -13.76 -14.82
N GLU A 109 1.12 -13.13 -15.99
CA GLU A 109 1.76 -11.82 -16.23
C GLU A 109 1.16 -10.69 -15.39
N ARG A 110 -0.16 -10.68 -15.16
CA ARG A 110 -0.82 -9.66 -14.32
C ARG A 110 -0.45 -9.82 -12.85
N ALA A 111 -0.29 -11.05 -12.38
CA ALA A 111 0.19 -11.32 -11.02
C ALA A 111 1.65 -10.87 -10.87
N GLN A 112 2.50 -11.13 -11.86
CA GLN A 112 3.86 -10.62 -11.89
C GLN A 112 3.91 -9.10 -11.85
N LEU A 113 3.14 -8.42 -12.71
CA LEU A 113 3.01 -6.96 -12.72
C LEU A 113 2.56 -6.41 -11.35
N THR A 114 1.61 -7.08 -10.69
CA THR A 114 1.14 -6.69 -9.36
C THR A 114 2.27 -6.65 -8.34
N LEU A 115 3.14 -7.66 -8.33
CA LEU A 115 4.29 -7.71 -7.44
C LEU A 115 5.34 -6.65 -7.76
N GLU A 116 5.59 -6.41 -9.04
CA GLU A 116 6.51 -5.36 -9.50
C GLU A 116 6.03 -3.96 -9.10
N MET A 117 4.74 -3.68 -9.27
CA MET A 117 4.12 -2.43 -8.82
C MET A 117 4.25 -2.23 -7.31
N LEU A 118 4.00 -3.28 -6.53
CA LEU A 118 4.16 -3.24 -5.07
C LEU A 118 5.61 -2.88 -4.70
N VAL A 119 6.57 -3.61 -5.25
CA VAL A 119 8.00 -3.39 -4.96
C VAL A 119 8.45 -2.01 -5.39
N TYR A 120 8.03 -1.56 -6.57
CA TYR A 120 8.33 -0.21 -7.06
C TYR A 120 7.81 0.88 -6.11
N GLN A 121 6.55 0.78 -5.70
CA GLN A 121 5.95 1.78 -4.81
C GLN A 121 6.58 1.78 -3.41
N ILE A 122 6.88 0.60 -2.85
CA ILE A 122 7.60 0.50 -1.57
C ILE A 122 8.98 1.16 -1.66
N LYS A 123 9.75 0.90 -2.73
CA LYS A 123 11.05 1.54 -2.96
C LYS A 123 10.93 3.06 -3.04
N LYS A 124 9.89 3.56 -3.72
CA LYS A 124 9.62 5.00 -3.82
C LYS A 124 9.39 5.62 -2.44
N PHE A 125 8.56 5.02 -1.59
CA PHE A 125 8.28 5.52 -0.23
C PHE A 125 9.49 5.40 0.71
N ILE A 126 10.35 4.40 0.54
CA ILE A 126 11.57 4.26 1.34
C ILE A 126 12.63 5.29 0.92
N GLY A 127 12.67 5.64 -0.36
CA GLY A 127 13.65 6.56 -0.93
C GLY A 127 13.27 8.04 -0.87
N ALA A 128 12.02 8.35 -0.51
CA ALA A 128 11.58 9.73 -0.31
C ALA A 128 11.99 10.21 1.08
#